data_3c7abd9de2b306520141eae8b4086cac
#
_entry.id   3c7abd9de2b306520141eae8b4086cac
#
_cell.length_a   1.000
_cell.length_b   1.000
_cell.length_c   1.000
_cell.angle_alpha   90.00
_cell.angle_beta   90.00
_cell.angle_gamma   90.00
#
_symmetry.space_group_name_H-M   'P 1'
#
loop_
_entity.id
_entity.type
_entity.pdbx_description
1 polymer ?
#
loop_
_entity_poly.entity_id
_entity_poly.type
_entity_poly.pdbx_seq_one_letter_code
_entity_poly.pdbx_strand_id
1 'polypeptide(L)'
;MRKLSALLLILALCIGLFGGCKAKDDRVVINVYNWGQYISEGDDGCIDVIAEFERLNPDIRVNYVTFDSNETMYTKMAGGGITVDVIIPSDYMVGRLVKEDMLMELNFDNIPNFQNIDDRWKNPDYDPENKYSVPYAWGTVGIIYNTKYVDEADVTGWELLWNEKYADKILMFDNSRDAFCIAQSRLGYSVNTQDPQELLECAKLLEQQRPVVQQYIMDQVFDLMENEEAWIAPYYAGDYLTMADENENLAFYLPESQGFNRFVDAMCIPKCCKNQEAAERFINFLCDPEFAGGNMDWICYSTPLSEESGVFDYMEITSDDPLAYPDDEVLNRGSGYLPLERKTTRLMEELFMQVRNGIKVHLPD
;
A
#
# COMPACT_ATOMS: atom_id res chain seq x y z
N MET A 1 47.58 16.48 51.94
CA MET A 1 47.36 15.88 50.61
C MET A 1 46.60 14.56 50.66
N ARG A 2 46.80 13.61 51.54
CA ARG A 2 46.10 12.33 51.64
C ARG A 2 44.56 12.46 51.94
N LYS A 3 44.15 13.49 52.70
CA LYS A 3 42.74 13.69 53.07
C LYS A 3 41.91 14.33 51.90
N LEU A 4 42.52 15.09 50.99
CA LEU A 4 41.92 15.69 49.86
C LEU A 4 41.66 14.66 48.73
N SER A 5 42.58 13.69 48.57
CA SER A 5 42.45 12.60 47.61
C SER A 5 41.33 11.61 47.95
N ALA A 6 41.09 11.38 49.25
CA ALA A 6 39.99 10.52 49.71
C ALA A 6 38.62 11.17 49.51
N LEU A 7 38.51 12.50 49.66
CA LEU A 7 37.25 13.23 49.42
C LEU A 7 36.87 13.28 47.94
N LEU A 8 37.86 13.42 47.04
CA LEU A 8 37.67 13.36 45.59
C LEU A 8 37.27 11.96 45.09
N LEU A 9 37.77 10.90 45.72
CA LEU A 9 37.39 9.55 45.38
C LEU A 9 35.94 9.22 45.80
N ILE A 10 35.51 9.72 46.98
CA ILE A 10 34.12 9.54 47.44
C ILE A 10 33.16 10.35 46.59
N LEU A 11 33.52 11.57 46.15
CA LEU A 11 32.71 12.38 45.24
C LEU A 11 32.58 11.73 43.85
N ALA A 12 33.67 11.11 43.33
CA ALA A 12 33.65 10.36 42.06
C ALA A 12 32.81 9.07 42.15
N LEU A 13 32.77 8.38 43.29
CA LEU A 13 31.93 7.20 43.53
C LEU A 13 30.44 7.58 43.64
N CYS A 14 30.10 8.75 44.19
CA CYS A 14 28.71 9.22 44.28
C CYS A 14 28.16 9.66 42.93
N ILE A 15 28.99 10.18 42.00
CA ILE A 15 28.58 10.53 40.64
C ILE A 15 28.36 9.28 39.77
N GLY A 16 29.06 8.18 40.05
CA GLY A 16 28.90 6.89 39.36
C GLY A 16 27.61 6.12 39.73
N LEU A 17 26.91 6.49 40.81
CA LEU A 17 25.67 5.85 41.26
C LEU A 17 24.39 6.51 40.69
N PHE A 18 24.51 7.65 39.99
CA PHE A 18 23.45 8.23 39.17
C PHE A 18 23.51 7.79 37.70
N GLY A 19 24.21 6.69 37.42
CA GLY A 19 24.09 5.96 36.15
C GLY A 19 22.66 5.49 36.02
N GLY A 20 21.89 6.23 35.19
CA GLY A 20 20.46 6.15 35.07
C GLY A 20 19.92 4.71 34.98
N CYS A 21 19.12 4.33 35.94
CA CYS A 21 18.04 3.40 35.64
C CYS A 21 17.28 4.02 34.48
N LYS A 22 17.47 3.52 33.25
CA LYS A 22 16.46 3.71 32.23
C LYS A 22 15.17 3.21 32.87
N ALA A 23 14.23 4.12 33.13
CA ALA A 23 12.89 3.73 33.56
C ALA A 23 12.46 2.64 32.60
N LYS A 24 12.03 1.52 33.12
CA LYS A 24 11.46 0.45 32.27
C LYS A 24 10.25 1.08 31.57
N ASP A 25 10.25 1.04 30.26
CA ASP A 25 9.08 1.47 29.50
C ASP A 25 8.00 0.40 29.71
N ASP A 26 7.02 0.73 30.56
CA ASP A 26 5.92 -0.18 30.90
C ASP A 26 4.69 0.03 29.99
N ARG A 27 4.83 0.83 28.91
CA ARG A 27 3.78 1.04 27.92
C ARG A 27 3.43 -0.26 27.21
N VAL A 28 2.17 -0.39 26.82
CA VAL A 28 1.72 -1.43 25.90
C VAL A 28 2.39 -1.18 24.55
N VAL A 29 3.04 -2.18 23.98
CA VAL A 29 3.64 -2.07 22.65
C VAL A 29 2.74 -2.75 21.64
N ILE A 30 2.34 -2.01 20.61
CA ILE A 30 1.67 -2.56 19.43
C ILE A 30 2.62 -2.57 18.25
N ASN A 31 2.60 -3.65 17.47
CA ASN A 31 3.37 -3.80 16.25
C ASN A 31 2.46 -3.54 15.05
N VAL A 32 2.73 -2.47 14.33
CA VAL A 32 1.98 -2.05 13.14
C VAL A 32 2.80 -2.37 11.90
N TYR A 33 2.25 -3.18 11.01
CA TYR A 33 2.86 -3.54 9.74
C TYR A 33 2.12 -2.88 8.59
N ASN A 34 2.83 -2.06 7.82
CA ASN A 34 2.29 -1.29 6.71
C ASN A 34 3.23 -1.32 5.49
N TRP A 35 2.83 -0.72 4.40
CA TRP A 35 3.66 -0.50 3.21
C TRP A 35 4.76 0.52 3.49
N GLY A 36 5.80 0.54 2.66
CA GLY A 36 6.77 1.63 2.63
C GLY A 36 6.10 2.93 2.18
N GLN A 37 6.54 4.06 2.72
CA GLN A 37 6.04 5.41 2.37
C GLN A 37 4.49 5.53 2.39
N TYR A 38 3.84 4.91 3.35
CA TYR A 38 2.38 4.82 3.43
C TYR A 38 1.81 5.31 4.76
N ILE A 39 2.64 6.00 5.54
CA ILE A 39 2.28 6.76 6.74
C ILE A 39 3.26 7.89 6.92
N SER A 40 2.78 9.09 7.26
CA SER A 40 3.63 10.24 7.50
C SER A 40 4.37 10.11 8.84
N GLU A 41 5.69 10.22 8.79
CA GLU A 41 6.59 10.18 9.96
C GLU A 41 7.16 11.58 10.30
N GLY A 42 6.51 12.66 9.83
CA GLY A 42 6.84 14.04 10.16
C GLY A 42 7.90 14.68 9.29
N ASP A 43 8.14 14.14 8.10
CA ASP A 43 9.05 14.74 7.13
C ASP A 43 8.46 16.02 6.54
N ASP A 44 9.33 16.98 6.16
CA ASP A 44 8.99 18.24 5.51
C ASP A 44 7.96 19.13 6.23
N GLY A 45 7.77 18.90 7.53
CA GLY A 45 6.81 19.65 8.35
C GLY A 45 5.41 19.09 8.34
N CYS A 46 5.20 17.94 7.73
CA CYS A 46 3.96 17.18 7.79
C CYS A 46 3.74 16.58 9.17
N ILE A 47 2.55 16.02 9.37
CA ILE A 47 2.20 15.37 10.64
C ILE A 47 3.06 14.11 10.88
N ASP A 48 3.58 13.94 12.09
CA ASP A 48 4.10 12.63 12.53
C ASP A 48 2.95 11.84 13.16
N VAL A 49 2.33 10.98 12.37
CA VAL A 49 1.15 10.18 12.73
C VAL A 49 1.42 9.30 13.96
N ILE A 50 2.60 8.67 14.01
CA ILE A 50 2.98 7.78 15.10
C ILE A 50 3.20 8.57 16.39
N ALA A 51 3.94 9.68 16.31
CA ALA A 51 4.19 10.54 17.46
C ALA A 51 2.90 11.17 18.01
N GLU A 52 1.98 11.59 17.14
CA GLU A 52 0.69 12.14 17.55
C GLU A 52 -0.20 11.08 18.22
N PHE A 53 -0.23 9.86 17.66
CA PHE A 53 -0.91 8.74 18.32
C PHE A 53 -0.35 8.47 19.71
N GLU A 54 0.98 8.36 19.86
CA GLU A 54 1.63 8.14 21.16
C GLU A 54 1.43 9.32 22.14
N ARG A 55 1.38 10.55 21.62
CA ARG A 55 1.07 11.73 22.44
C ARG A 55 -0.33 11.68 23.03
N LEU A 56 -1.31 11.25 22.26
CA LEU A 56 -2.71 11.12 22.68
C LEU A 56 -2.96 9.85 23.50
N ASN A 57 -2.11 8.84 23.36
CA ASN A 57 -2.18 7.54 24.01
C ASN A 57 -0.87 7.23 24.75
N PRO A 58 -0.55 7.96 25.86
CA PRO A 58 0.76 7.88 26.51
C PRO A 58 1.05 6.52 27.15
N ASP A 59 0.06 5.66 27.26
CA ASP A 59 0.16 4.27 27.73
C ASP A 59 0.52 3.27 26.63
N ILE A 60 0.54 3.69 25.34
CA ILE A 60 0.84 2.85 24.19
C ILE A 60 2.12 3.33 23.51
N ARG A 61 2.89 2.40 22.99
CA ARG A 61 4.02 2.64 22.08
C ARG A 61 3.82 1.86 20.79
N VAL A 62 4.05 2.50 19.66
CA VAL A 62 4.00 1.88 18.34
C VAL A 62 5.37 1.42 17.92
N ASN A 63 5.48 0.17 17.48
CA ASN A 63 6.63 -0.36 16.74
C ASN A 63 6.18 -0.50 15.28
N TYR A 64 6.57 0.47 14.46
CA TYR A 64 6.19 0.53 13.05
C TYR A 64 7.18 -0.24 12.19
N VAL A 65 6.69 -1.09 11.30
CA VAL A 65 7.49 -1.97 10.44
C VAL A 65 6.86 -2.00 9.05
N THR A 66 7.68 -1.89 8.01
CA THR A 66 7.23 -1.95 6.63
C THR A 66 7.38 -3.35 6.01
N PHE A 67 6.59 -3.61 4.99
CA PHE A 67 6.69 -4.80 4.13
C PHE A 67 6.59 -4.40 2.65
N ASP A 68 7.23 -5.20 1.79
CA ASP A 68 7.33 -4.91 0.35
C ASP A 68 6.19 -5.52 -0.47
N SER A 69 5.48 -6.51 0.08
CA SER A 69 4.36 -7.17 -0.60
C SER A 69 3.43 -7.88 0.39
N ASN A 70 2.15 -8.00 0.01
CA ASN A 70 1.16 -8.79 0.74
C ASN A 70 1.63 -10.22 1.00
N GLU A 71 2.30 -10.84 0.05
CA GLU A 71 2.79 -12.23 0.13
C GLU A 71 3.92 -12.36 1.13
N THR A 72 4.83 -11.39 1.19
CA THR A 72 5.92 -11.34 2.17
C THR A 72 5.37 -11.16 3.58
N MET A 73 4.44 -10.21 3.77
CA MET A 73 3.75 -9.97 5.04
C MET A 73 3.00 -11.25 5.48
N TYR A 74 2.19 -11.83 4.59
CA TYR A 74 1.45 -13.06 4.86
C TYR A 74 2.37 -14.21 5.29
N THR A 75 3.47 -14.43 4.57
CA THR A 75 4.42 -15.52 4.85
C THR A 75 5.07 -15.37 6.21
N LYS A 76 5.50 -14.16 6.57
CA LYS A 76 6.07 -13.84 7.90
C LYS A 76 5.06 -14.11 9.01
N MET A 77 3.81 -13.69 8.81
CA MET A 77 2.74 -13.85 9.80
C MET A 77 2.31 -15.33 9.93
N ALA A 78 2.07 -16.03 8.82
CA ALA A 78 1.70 -17.44 8.80
C ALA A 78 2.80 -18.36 9.36
N GLY A 79 4.07 -17.95 9.23
CA GLY A 79 5.20 -18.68 9.82
C GLY A 79 5.28 -18.61 11.34
N GLY A 80 4.47 -17.76 12.01
CA GLY A 80 4.33 -17.70 13.47
C GLY A 80 5.55 -17.16 14.22
N GLY A 81 6.53 -16.56 13.49
CA GLY A 81 7.76 -16.02 14.07
C GLY A 81 7.66 -14.58 14.57
N ILE A 82 6.53 -13.91 14.33
CA ILE A 82 6.32 -12.49 14.64
C ILE A 82 5.02 -12.28 15.42
N THR A 83 4.99 -11.22 16.23
CA THR A 83 3.77 -10.69 16.81
C THR A 83 3.41 -9.44 16.02
N VAL A 84 2.18 -9.37 15.53
CA VAL A 84 1.64 -8.23 14.79
C VAL A 84 0.29 -7.88 15.40
N ASP A 85 0.05 -6.60 15.65
CA ASP A 85 -1.18 -6.14 16.26
C ASP A 85 -2.09 -5.44 15.24
N VAL A 86 -1.50 -4.71 14.27
CA VAL A 86 -2.23 -4.12 13.13
C VAL A 86 -1.48 -4.41 11.84
N ILE A 87 -2.22 -4.76 10.80
CA ILE A 87 -1.72 -4.86 9.41
C ILE A 87 -2.59 -4.01 8.50
N ILE A 88 -2.01 -3.50 7.41
CA ILE A 88 -2.73 -2.71 6.40
C ILE A 88 -2.51 -3.35 5.01
N PRO A 89 -3.12 -4.50 4.72
CA PRO A 89 -3.03 -5.18 3.44
C PRO A 89 -4.07 -4.68 2.43
N SER A 90 -3.86 -5.05 1.18
CA SER A 90 -4.84 -4.81 0.12
C SER A 90 -6.04 -5.76 0.21
N ASP A 91 -7.13 -5.36 -0.41
CA ASP A 91 -8.46 -6.00 -0.44
C ASP A 91 -8.43 -7.52 -0.60
N TYR A 92 -7.73 -8.04 -1.62
CA TYR A 92 -7.66 -9.49 -1.88
C TYR A 92 -6.96 -10.26 -0.75
N MET A 93 -5.98 -9.62 -0.10
CA MET A 93 -5.27 -10.22 1.02
C MET A 93 -6.13 -10.21 2.28
N VAL A 94 -6.90 -9.13 2.53
CA VAL A 94 -7.93 -9.12 3.59
C VAL A 94 -8.88 -10.29 3.39
N GLY A 95 -9.47 -10.42 2.19
CA GLY A 95 -10.39 -11.52 1.88
C GLY A 95 -9.76 -12.91 2.04
N ARG A 96 -8.47 -13.07 1.73
CA ARG A 96 -7.72 -14.31 1.97
C ARG A 96 -7.58 -14.59 3.47
N LEU A 97 -7.18 -13.59 4.25
CA LEU A 97 -6.97 -13.72 5.69
C LEU A 97 -8.29 -14.01 6.43
N VAL A 98 -9.40 -13.41 6.00
CA VAL A 98 -10.76 -13.74 6.49
C VAL A 98 -11.09 -15.20 6.19
N LYS A 99 -10.92 -15.64 4.95
CA LYS A 99 -11.21 -17.02 4.51
C LYS A 99 -10.35 -18.06 5.23
N GLU A 100 -9.11 -17.72 5.58
CA GLU A 100 -8.18 -18.61 6.29
C GLU A 100 -8.31 -18.48 7.83
N ASP A 101 -9.29 -17.72 8.33
CA ASP A 101 -9.56 -17.51 9.76
C ASP A 101 -8.34 -16.96 10.53
N MET A 102 -7.65 -15.98 9.93
CA MET A 102 -6.42 -15.39 10.46
C MET A 102 -6.63 -14.02 11.12
N LEU A 103 -7.81 -13.41 10.99
CA LEU A 103 -8.13 -12.10 11.56
C LEU A 103 -9.04 -12.22 12.80
N MET A 104 -8.92 -11.27 13.70
CA MET A 104 -9.84 -11.08 14.83
C MET A 104 -11.03 -10.24 14.36
N GLU A 105 -12.21 -10.52 14.92
CA GLU A 105 -13.35 -9.61 14.78
C GLU A 105 -13.06 -8.30 15.54
N LEU A 106 -13.34 -7.17 14.91
CA LEU A 106 -13.16 -5.84 15.49
C LEU A 106 -14.30 -5.50 16.45
N ASN A 107 -13.96 -4.86 17.56
CA ASN A 107 -14.95 -4.26 18.45
C ASN A 107 -15.14 -2.78 18.07
N PHE A 108 -16.18 -2.49 17.31
CA PHE A 108 -16.48 -1.13 16.84
C PHE A 108 -16.87 -0.16 17.95
N ASP A 109 -17.16 -0.61 19.17
CA ASP A 109 -17.30 0.28 20.33
C ASP A 109 -15.96 1.01 20.66
N ASN A 110 -14.83 0.40 20.28
CA ASN A 110 -13.50 0.99 20.42
C ASN A 110 -13.07 1.77 19.16
N ILE A 111 -13.87 1.74 18.09
CA ILE A 111 -13.60 2.41 16.80
C ILE A 111 -14.77 3.34 16.43
N PRO A 112 -15.18 4.29 17.29
CA PRO A 112 -16.31 5.16 17.00
C PRO A 112 -16.11 6.02 15.75
N ASN A 113 -14.87 6.33 15.36
CA ASN A 113 -14.55 7.11 14.16
C ASN A 113 -14.82 6.32 12.85
N PHE A 114 -15.17 5.02 12.91
CA PHE A 114 -15.66 4.29 11.74
C PHE A 114 -16.90 4.93 11.11
N GLN A 115 -17.68 5.71 11.88
CA GLN A 115 -18.78 6.49 11.34
C GLN A 115 -18.36 7.48 10.26
N ASN A 116 -17.09 7.94 10.26
CA ASN A 116 -16.53 8.89 9.29
C ASN A 116 -16.23 8.24 7.93
N ILE A 117 -16.17 6.90 7.85
CA ILE A 117 -15.99 6.19 6.58
C ILE A 117 -17.20 6.42 5.69
N ASP A 118 -16.97 6.75 4.42
CA ASP A 118 -18.00 6.87 3.40
C ASP A 118 -18.70 5.51 3.18
N ASP A 119 -20.04 5.53 3.05
CA ASP A 119 -20.85 4.33 2.90
C ASP A 119 -20.45 3.50 1.65
N ARG A 120 -19.85 4.13 0.65
CA ARG A 120 -19.28 3.49 -0.55
C ARG A 120 -18.21 2.45 -0.23
N TRP A 121 -17.46 2.65 0.84
CA TRP A 121 -16.36 1.77 1.26
C TRP A 121 -16.74 0.82 2.40
N LYS A 122 -17.98 0.89 2.89
CA LYS A 122 -18.51 -0.04 3.89
C LYS A 122 -19.06 -1.31 3.25
N ASN A 123 -19.02 -2.41 3.97
CA ASN A 123 -19.48 -3.74 3.53
C ASN A 123 -18.85 -4.19 2.19
N PRO A 124 -17.52 -4.12 2.03
CA PRO A 124 -16.87 -4.52 0.79
C PRO A 124 -16.97 -6.04 0.57
N ASP A 125 -16.84 -6.48 -0.69
CA ASP A 125 -16.92 -7.90 -1.06
C ASP A 125 -15.95 -8.82 -0.30
N TYR A 126 -14.82 -8.27 0.13
CA TYR A 126 -13.82 -9.02 0.90
C TYR A 126 -14.15 -9.14 2.40
N ASP A 127 -15.03 -8.28 2.93
CA ASP A 127 -15.54 -8.28 4.32
C ASP A 127 -16.99 -7.75 4.36
N PRO A 128 -17.98 -8.52 3.87
CA PRO A 128 -19.34 -8.04 3.62
C PRO A 128 -20.14 -7.58 4.86
N GLU A 129 -19.65 -7.91 6.05
CA GLU A 129 -20.28 -7.53 7.31
C GLU A 129 -19.44 -6.50 8.08
N ASN A 130 -18.34 -5.98 7.50
CA ASN A 130 -17.36 -5.11 8.18
C ASN A 130 -16.90 -5.67 9.54
N LYS A 131 -16.65 -6.97 9.62
CA LYS A 131 -16.26 -7.57 10.90
C LYS A 131 -14.78 -7.50 11.18
N TYR A 132 -13.95 -7.46 10.13
CA TYR A 132 -12.52 -7.75 10.22
C TYR A 132 -11.64 -6.59 9.77
N SER A 133 -12.22 -5.59 9.10
CA SER A 133 -11.43 -4.56 8.44
C SER A 133 -12.06 -3.17 8.52
N VAL A 134 -11.20 -2.14 8.49
CA VAL A 134 -11.57 -0.74 8.32
C VAL A 134 -10.77 -0.19 7.15
N PRO A 135 -11.40 0.40 6.12
CA PRO A 135 -10.68 0.99 4.98
C PRO A 135 -9.67 2.05 5.46
N TYR A 136 -8.49 2.07 4.85
CA TYR A 136 -7.39 2.99 5.16
C TYR A 136 -7.14 3.99 4.04
N ALA A 137 -6.91 3.48 2.84
CA ALA A 137 -6.71 4.28 1.63
C ALA A 137 -7.24 3.51 0.42
N TRP A 138 -7.47 4.21 -0.68
CA TRP A 138 -7.85 3.59 -1.95
C TRP A 138 -7.23 4.34 -3.13
N GLY A 139 -7.28 3.73 -4.30
CA GLY A 139 -6.76 4.34 -5.50
C GLY A 139 -6.98 3.50 -6.74
N THR A 140 -6.40 3.97 -7.85
CA THR A 140 -6.46 3.34 -9.16
C THR A 140 -5.06 3.06 -9.69
N VAL A 141 -4.94 2.08 -10.58
CA VAL A 141 -3.72 1.80 -11.34
C VAL A 141 -3.91 2.29 -12.76
N GLY A 142 -2.99 3.15 -13.21
CA GLY A 142 -2.99 3.68 -14.56
C GLY A 142 -1.58 3.67 -15.17
N ILE A 143 -1.36 4.53 -16.16
CA ILE A 143 -0.09 4.66 -16.86
C ILE A 143 0.50 6.04 -16.55
N ILE A 144 1.67 6.08 -15.94
CA ILE A 144 2.48 7.29 -15.82
C ILE A 144 3.35 7.39 -17.08
N TYR A 145 3.38 8.55 -17.70
CA TYR A 145 4.22 8.77 -18.87
C TYR A 145 4.85 10.17 -18.86
N ASN A 146 6.04 10.29 -19.43
CA ASN A 146 6.74 11.58 -19.55
C ASN A 146 6.36 12.28 -20.85
N THR A 147 5.65 13.39 -20.76
CA THR A 147 5.10 14.17 -21.89
C THR A 147 6.17 14.76 -22.81
N LYS A 148 7.41 14.88 -22.34
CA LYS A 148 8.55 15.36 -23.12
C LYS A 148 9.06 14.33 -24.13
N TYR A 149 8.86 13.05 -23.87
CA TYR A 149 9.40 11.95 -24.69
C TYR A 149 8.34 11.06 -25.31
N VAL A 150 7.15 11.00 -24.71
CA VAL A 150 6.04 10.17 -25.17
C VAL A 150 5.05 11.04 -25.95
N ASP A 151 4.73 10.60 -27.16
CA ASP A 151 3.73 11.27 -28.00
C ASP A 151 2.33 10.98 -27.45
N GLU A 152 1.56 12.01 -27.16
CA GLU A 152 0.21 11.89 -26.62
C GLU A 152 -0.70 11.06 -27.54
N ALA A 153 -0.46 11.08 -28.85
CA ALA A 153 -1.21 10.27 -29.82
C ALA A 153 -0.99 8.74 -29.63
N ASP A 154 0.08 8.33 -28.96
CA ASP A 154 0.36 6.93 -28.62
C ASP A 154 -0.31 6.49 -27.30
N VAL A 155 -0.81 7.45 -26.49
CA VAL A 155 -1.41 7.19 -25.16
C VAL A 155 -2.89 6.85 -25.35
N THR A 156 -3.19 5.62 -25.75
CA THR A 156 -4.55 5.18 -26.12
C THR A 156 -5.10 4.05 -25.24
N GLY A 157 -4.26 3.44 -24.41
CA GLY A 157 -4.62 2.31 -23.55
C GLY A 157 -3.38 1.57 -23.06
N TRP A 158 -3.59 0.39 -22.50
CA TRP A 158 -2.50 -0.48 -22.03
C TRP A 158 -1.54 -0.88 -23.15
N GLU A 159 -1.92 -0.73 -24.42
CA GLU A 159 -1.07 -0.97 -25.60
C GLU A 159 0.21 -0.16 -25.57
N LEU A 160 0.22 1.00 -24.93
CA LEU A 160 1.40 1.85 -24.77
C LEU A 160 2.57 1.09 -24.15
N LEU A 161 2.29 0.17 -23.22
CA LEU A 161 3.31 -0.64 -22.52
C LEU A 161 3.95 -1.70 -23.43
N TRP A 162 3.48 -1.89 -24.66
CA TRP A 162 4.05 -2.80 -25.71
C TRP A 162 4.60 -2.04 -26.90
N ASN A 163 4.65 -0.70 -26.85
CA ASN A 163 5.06 0.11 -27.99
C ASN A 163 6.59 0.07 -28.17
N GLU A 164 7.04 -0.58 -29.24
CA GLU A 164 8.48 -0.73 -29.58
C GLU A 164 9.19 0.63 -29.76
N LYS A 165 8.45 1.71 -30.06
CA LYS A 165 9.01 3.08 -30.16
C LYS A 165 9.69 3.52 -28.87
N TYR A 166 9.24 2.99 -27.74
CA TYR A 166 9.72 3.34 -26.38
C TYR A 166 10.49 2.18 -25.72
N ALA A 167 11.01 1.23 -26.51
CA ALA A 167 11.78 0.11 -25.98
C ALA A 167 12.92 0.60 -25.06
N ASP A 168 13.21 -0.16 -24.01
CA ASP A 168 14.18 0.17 -22.96
C ASP A 168 13.86 1.48 -22.18
N LYS A 169 12.61 1.97 -22.25
CA LYS A 169 12.09 3.12 -21.51
C LYS A 169 10.75 2.83 -20.84
N ILE A 170 10.30 1.60 -20.89
CA ILE A 170 9.06 1.11 -20.30
C ILE A 170 9.39 0.29 -19.06
N LEU A 171 8.80 0.65 -17.93
CA LEU A 171 8.84 -0.14 -16.70
C LEU A 171 7.64 -1.08 -16.63
N MET A 172 7.73 -2.10 -15.79
CA MET A 172 6.63 -3.02 -15.51
C MET A 172 6.67 -3.45 -14.04
N PHE A 173 5.51 -3.74 -13.46
CA PHE A 173 5.41 -4.23 -12.10
C PHE A 173 6.23 -5.49 -11.85
N ASP A 174 6.88 -5.55 -10.69
CA ASP A 174 7.58 -6.73 -10.17
C ASP A 174 6.69 -7.60 -9.25
N ASN A 175 5.40 -7.49 -9.38
CA ASN A 175 4.46 -8.41 -8.75
C ASN A 175 3.54 -9.03 -9.80
N SER A 176 3.16 -10.29 -9.59
CA SER A 176 2.38 -11.05 -10.55
C SER A 176 0.95 -10.52 -10.67
N ARG A 177 0.35 -10.06 -9.57
CA ARG A 177 -1.05 -9.68 -9.54
C ARG A 177 -1.32 -8.46 -10.42
N ASP A 178 -0.50 -7.39 -10.27
CA ASP A 178 -0.65 -6.17 -11.05
C ASP A 178 -0.19 -6.35 -12.50
N ALA A 179 0.90 -7.08 -12.73
CA ALA A 179 1.32 -7.40 -14.08
C ALA A 179 0.25 -8.17 -14.87
N PHE A 180 -0.38 -9.16 -14.24
CA PHE A 180 -1.47 -9.91 -14.87
C PHE A 180 -2.74 -9.07 -15.04
N CYS A 181 -3.07 -8.19 -14.10
CA CYS A 181 -4.22 -7.27 -14.23
C CYS A 181 -4.16 -6.48 -15.54
N ILE A 182 -3.00 -5.94 -15.87
CA ILE A 182 -2.79 -5.19 -17.12
C ILE A 182 -3.02 -6.09 -18.34
N ALA A 183 -2.45 -7.29 -18.35
CA ALA A 183 -2.63 -8.25 -19.44
C ALA A 183 -4.08 -8.72 -19.56
N GLN A 184 -4.73 -9.01 -18.44
CA GLN A 184 -6.15 -9.38 -18.37
C GLN A 184 -7.04 -8.26 -18.90
N SER A 185 -6.84 -7.02 -18.46
CA SER A 185 -7.57 -5.84 -18.90
C SER A 185 -7.42 -5.60 -20.41
N ARG A 186 -6.19 -5.77 -20.93
CA ARG A 186 -5.91 -5.65 -22.36
C ARG A 186 -6.58 -6.75 -23.21
N LEU A 187 -6.69 -7.97 -22.66
CA LEU A 187 -7.36 -9.10 -23.33
C LEU A 187 -8.88 -9.13 -23.10
N GLY A 188 -9.41 -8.24 -22.23
CA GLY A 188 -10.83 -8.21 -21.86
C GLY A 188 -11.24 -9.36 -20.93
N TYR A 189 -10.29 -9.96 -20.20
CA TYR A 189 -10.56 -10.95 -19.17
C TYR A 189 -10.85 -10.30 -17.83
N SER A 190 -11.54 -11.04 -16.96
CA SER A 190 -11.69 -10.62 -15.56
C SER A 190 -10.33 -10.59 -14.84
N VAL A 191 -10.04 -9.53 -14.11
CA VAL A 191 -8.85 -9.45 -13.24
C VAL A 191 -8.86 -10.50 -12.12
N ASN A 192 -10.00 -11.16 -11.93
CA ASN A 192 -10.22 -12.22 -10.94
C ASN A 192 -10.44 -13.60 -11.59
N THR A 193 -10.08 -13.76 -12.87
CA THR A 193 -10.22 -15.06 -13.55
C THR A 193 -9.44 -16.16 -12.82
N GLN A 194 -10.02 -17.35 -12.84
CA GLN A 194 -9.41 -18.56 -12.31
C GLN A 194 -9.16 -19.61 -13.40
N ASP A 195 -9.39 -19.22 -14.67
CA ASP A 195 -9.17 -20.10 -15.82
C ASP A 195 -7.67 -20.18 -16.14
N PRO A 196 -7.03 -21.37 -16.05
CA PRO A 196 -5.62 -21.54 -16.36
C PRO A 196 -5.27 -21.15 -17.81
N GLN A 197 -6.23 -21.26 -18.75
CA GLN A 197 -5.98 -20.93 -20.13
C GLN A 197 -5.92 -19.42 -20.36
N GLU A 198 -6.84 -18.66 -19.73
CA GLU A 198 -6.79 -17.20 -19.73
C GLU A 198 -5.50 -16.66 -19.09
N LEU A 199 -5.07 -17.27 -17.96
CA LEU A 199 -3.80 -16.93 -17.34
C LEU A 199 -2.60 -17.23 -18.25
N LEU A 200 -2.62 -18.36 -18.97
CA LEU A 200 -1.59 -18.68 -19.95
C LEU A 200 -1.53 -17.66 -21.09
N GLU A 201 -2.67 -17.20 -21.58
CA GLU A 201 -2.76 -16.18 -22.62
C GLU A 201 -2.23 -14.82 -22.13
N CYS A 202 -2.56 -14.43 -20.90
CA CYS A 202 -1.98 -13.25 -20.26
C CYS A 202 -0.45 -13.34 -20.14
N ALA A 203 0.06 -14.48 -19.68
CA ALA A 203 1.50 -14.70 -19.57
C ALA A 203 2.21 -14.65 -20.93
N LYS A 204 1.60 -15.18 -21.99
CA LYS A 204 2.14 -15.07 -23.37
C LYS A 204 2.14 -13.63 -23.86
N LEU A 205 1.12 -12.83 -23.49
CA LEU A 205 1.10 -11.41 -23.82
C LEU A 205 2.23 -10.66 -23.09
N LEU A 206 2.46 -10.96 -21.81
CA LEU A 206 3.59 -10.40 -21.04
C LEU A 206 4.96 -10.89 -21.58
N GLU A 207 5.05 -12.14 -22.06
CA GLU A 207 6.26 -12.64 -22.76
C GLU A 207 6.58 -11.80 -24.00
N GLN A 208 5.54 -11.41 -24.77
CA GLN A 208 5.69 -10.52 -25.94
C GLN A 208 6.11 -9.10 -25.57
N GLN A 209 5.74 -8.61 -24.38
CA GLN A 209 6.13 -7.29 -23.88
C GLN A 209 7.62 -7.26 -23.46
N ARG A 210 8.14 -8.36 -22.95
CA ARG A 210 9.45 -8.43 -22.33
C ARG A 210 10.60 -7.76 -23.11
N PRO A 211 10.68 -7.84 -24.46
CA PRO A 211 11.74 -7.19 -25.22
C PRO A 211 11.77 -5.66 -25.15
N VAL A 212 10.67 -5.01 -24.80
CA VAL A 212 10.55 -3.54 -24.68
C VAL A 212 10.66 -3.05 -23.24
N VAL A 213 10.56 -3.94 -22.26
CA VAL A 213 10.64 -3.62 -20.84
C VAL A 213 12.09 -3.36 -20.44
N GLN A 214 12.35 -2.17 -19.89
CA GLN A 214 13.62 -1.78 -19.30
C GLN A 214 13.90 -2.57 -18.02
N GLN A 215 12.92 -2.56 -17.12
CA GLN A 215 13.05 -3.16 -15.79
C GLN A 215 11.68 -3.52 -15.20
N TYR A 216 11.65 -4.60 -14.40
CA TYR A 216 10.55 -4.89 -13.50
C TYR A 216 10.83 -4.22 -12.15
N ILE A 217 9.85 -3.45 -11.63
CA ILE A 217 10.06 -2.55 -10.48
C ILE A 217 8.86 -2.57 -9.51
N MET A 218 9.15 -2.11 -8.31
CA MET A 218 8.20 -1.54 -7.36
C MET A 218 8.67 -0.10 -7.04
N ASP A 219 9.05 0.22 -5.84
CA ASP A 219 9.41 1.60 -5.39
C ASP A 219 10.56 2.26 -6.19
N GLN A 220 11.34 1.49 -6.97
CA GLN A 220 12.33 2.06 -7.88
C GLN A 220 11.73 2.96 -8.99
N VAL A 221 10.40 2.93 -9.15
CA VAL A 221 9.69 3.77 -10.11
C VAL A 221 9.94 5.25 -9.84
N PHE A 222 9.97 5.68 -8.59
CA PHE A 222 10.19 7.06 -8.21
C PHE A 222 11.49 7.60 -8.83
N ASP A 223 12.64 7.01 -8.46
CA ASP A 223 13.93 7.43 -8.98
C ASP A 223 13.99 7.43 -10.52
N LEU A 224 13.44 6.38 -11.17
CA LEU A 224 13.55 6.20 -12.61
C LEU A 224 12.67 7.17 -13.41
N MET A 225 11.46 7.49 -12.91
CA MET A 225 10.54 8.40 -13.60
C MET A 225 10.88 9.86 -13.31
N GLU A 226 11.20 10.20 -12.07
CA GLU A 226 11.58 11.57 -11.67
C GLU A 226 12.85 12.04 -12.37
N ASN A 227 13.85 11.16 -12.50
CA ASN A 227 15.10 11.46 -13.19
C ASN A 227 15.05 11.26 -14.72
N GLU A 228 13.89 10.99 -15.31
CA GLU A 228 13.70 10.75 -16.76
C GLU A 228 14.52 9.56 -17.30
N GLU A 229 14.93 8.63 -16.44
CA GLU A 229 15.65 7.42 -16.84
C GLU A 229 14.71 6.39 -17.49
N ALA A 230 13.43 6.38 -17.07
CA ALA A 230 12.32 5.72 -17.75
C ALA A 230 11.29 6.75 -18.20
N TRP A 231 10.41 6.39 -19.14
CA TRP A 231 9.43 7.30 -19.72
C TRP A 231 8.00 6.84 -19.57
N ILE A 232 7.78 5.57 -19.31
CA ILE A 232 6.44 4.96 -19.20
C ILE A 232 6.48 3.91 -18.09
N ALA A 233 5.52 3.99 -17.18
CA ALA A 233 5.33 3.02 -16.11
C ALA A 233 3.84 2.79 -15.85
N PRO A 234 3.35 1.56 -15.70
CA PRO A 234 2.09 1.32 -15.02
C PRO A 234 2.32 1.50 -13.52
N TYR A 235 1.52 2.35 -12.86
CA TYR A 235 1.68 2.54 -11.41
C TYR A 235 0.42 3.13 -10.77
N TYR A 236 0.48 3.36 -9.47
CA TYR A 236 -0.63 3.84 -8.65
C TYR A 236 -0.81 5.36 -8.78
N ALA A 237 -2.07 5.81 -8.78
CA ALA A 237 -2.40 7.23 -8.96
C ALA A 237 -1.83 8.13 -7.85
N GLY A 238 -1.83 7.66 -6.59
CA GLY A 238 -1.24 8.42 -5.47
C GLY A 238 0.25 8.65 -5.64
N ASP A 239 0.99 7.59 -5.95
CA ASP A 239 2.46 7.71 -6.18
C ASP A 239 2.78 8.58 -7.40
N TYR A 240 1.91 8.61 -8.42
CA TYR A 240 2.06 9.56 -9.52
C TYR A 240 1.98 11.00 -9.03
N LEU A 241 1.04 11.31 -8.13
CA LEU A 241 0.90 12.67 -7.59
C LEU A 241 2.18 13.11 -6.88
N THR A 242 2.76 12.23 -6.05
CA THR A 242 4.06 12.49 -5.41
C THR A 242 5.18 12.71 -6.43
N MET A 243 5.29 11.85 -7.47
CA MET A 243 6.31 11.99 -8.51
C MET A 243 6.11 13.24 -9.38
N ALA A 244 4.87 13.68 -9.58
CA ALA A 244 4.56 14.85 -10.39
C ALA A 244 5.04 16.17 -9.73
N ASP A 245 5.12 16.22 -8.40
CA ASP A 245 5.70 17.34 -7.68
C ASP A 245 7.20 17.47 -7.93
N GLU A 246 7.90 16.36 -8.13
CA GLU A 246 9.33 16.35 -8.44
C GLU A 246 9.64 16.50 -9.94
N ASN A 247 8.70 16.09 -10.82
CA ASN A 247 8.86 16.19 -12.27
C ASN A 247 7.56 16.58 -12.97
N GLU A 248 7.41 17.88 -13.29
CA GLU A 248 6.25 18.47 -13.99
C GLU A 248 5.97 17.89 -15.39
N ASN A 249 6.91 17.14 -15.98
CA ASN A 249 6.71 16.49 -17.28
C ASN A 249 5.99 15.15 -17.17
N LEU A 250 5.70 14.65 -15.98
CA LEU A 250 4.94 13.43 -15.82
C LEU A 250 3.44 13.71 -15.98
N ALA A 251 2.74 12.77 -16.59
CA ALA A 251 1.29 12.75 -16.71
C ALA A 251 0.75 11.36 -16.39
N PHE A 252 -0.50 11.30 -15.96
CA PHE A 252 -1.19 10.06 -15.65
C PHE A 252 -2.33 9.82 -16.62
N TYR A 253 -2.44 8.59 -17.11
CA TYR A 253 -3.52 8.17 -17.98
C TYR A 253 -4.24 6.95 -17.44
N LEU A 254 -5.52 7.07 -17.24
CA LEU A 254 -6.40 5.96 -16.87
C LEU A 254 -7.12 5.46 -18.13
N PRO A 255 -6.93 4.18 -18.57
CA PRO A 255 -7.49 3.69 -19.81
C PRO A 255 -9.01 3.85 -19.90
N GLU A 256 -9.50 4.47 -20.99
CA GLU A 256 -10.93 4.80 -21.14
C GLU A 256 -11.78 3.60 -21.59
N SER A 257 -11.21 2.71 -22.39
CA SER A 257 -11.94 1.59 -23.02
C SER A 257 -11.56 0.22 -22.45
N GLN A 258 -10.64 0.18 -21.50
CA GLN A 258 -10.13 -1.04 -20.88
C GLN A 258 -10.31 -0.98 -19.36
N GLY A 259 -10.35 -2.15 -18.70
CA GLY A 259 -10.38 -2.22 -17.24
C GLY A 259 -9.04 -1.81 -16.60
N PHE A 260 -9.09 -1.55 -15.32
CA PHE A 260 -7.92 -1.26 -14.48
C PHE A 260 -8.16 -1.77 -13.05
N ASN A 261 -7.12 -1.84 -12.25
CA ASN A 261 -7.28 -2.12 -10.83
C ASN A 261 -7.76 -0.87 -10.07
N ARG A 262 -8.81 -1.04 -9.29
CA ARG A 262 -9.25 -0.13 -8.23
C ARG A 262 -9.08 -0.87 -6.91
N PHE A 263 -8.14 -0.48 -6.10
CA PHE A 263 -7.80 -1.17 -4.86
C PHE A 263 -8.30 -0.40 -3.64
N VAL A 264 -8.45 -1.14 -2.54
CA VAL A 264 -8.64 -0.60 -1.19
C VAL A 264 -7.66 -1.32 -0.28
N ASP A 265 -6.85 -0.55 0.44
CA ASP A 265 -6.08 -1.08 1.54
C ASP A 265 -6.85 -0.88 2.84
N ALA A 266 -6.82 -1.88 3.72
CA ALA A 266 -7.64 -1.85 4.92
C ALA A 266 -6.88 -2.30 6.17
N MET A 267 -7.16 -1.64 7.28
CA MET A 267 -6.60 -1.94 8.59
C MET A 267 -7.29 -3.17 9.18
N CYS A 268 -6.49 -4.16 9.61
CA CYS A 268 -6.96 -5.42 10.18
C CYS A 268 -6.14 -5.79 11.41
N ILE A 269 -6.73 -6.60 12.30
CA ILE A 269 -6.08 -7.15 13.49
C ILE A 269 -5.88 -8.66 13.31
N PRO A 270 -4.64 -9.16 13.18
CA PRO A 270 -4.39 -10.60 13.08
C PRO A 270 -4.65 -11.34 14.39
N LYS A 271 -4.99 -12.64 14.32
CA LYS A 271 -5.20 -13.49 15.52
C LYS A 271 -3.96 -13.66 16.39
N CYS A 272 -2.77 -13.35 15.91
CA CYS A 272 -1.55 -13.31 16.73
C CYS A 272 -1.43 -12.02 17.58
N CYS A 273 -2.32 -11.04 17.42
CA CYS A 273 -2.39 -9.83 18.22
C CYS A 273 -2.53 -10.17 19.71
N LYS A 274 -1.87 -9.37 20.55
CA LYS A 274 -1.92 -9.53 22.01
C LYS A 274 -2.64 -8.38 22.71
N ASN A 275 -2.81 -7.26 22.03
CA ASN A 275 -3.31 -6.03 22.60
C ASN A 275 -4.42 -5.44 21.71
N GLN A 276 -5.52 -6.21 21.53
CA GLN A 276 -6.59 -5.85 20.61
C GLN A 276 -7.16 -4.44 20.86
N GLU A 277 -7.44 -4.08 22.12
CA GLU A 277 -7.97 -2.76 22.46
C GLU A 277 -7.00 -1.62 22.04
N ALA A 278 -5.71 -1.81 22.27
CA ALA A 278 -4.71 -0.81 21.85
C ALA A 278 -4.58 -0.73 20.31
N ALA A 279 -4.71 -1.86 19.60
CA ALA A 279 -4.75 -1.91 18.15
C ALA A 279 -6.02 -1.22 17.61
N GLU A 280 -7.19 -1.45 18.20
CA GLU A 280 -8.44 -0.79 17.82
C GLU A 280 -8.39 0.73 18.07
N ARG A 281 -7.74 1.18 19.15
CA ARG A 281 -7.49 2.61 19.39
C ARG A 281 -6.62 3.24 18.30
N PHE A 282 -5.62 2.51 17.80
CA PHE A 282 -4.80 2.96 16.66
C PHE A 282 -5.62 3.05 15.38
N ILE A 283 -6.44 2.05 15.08
CA ILE A 283 -7.36 2.07 13.93
C ILE A 283 -8.34 3.24 14.05
N ASN A 284 -8.91 3.45 15.25
CA ASN A 284 -9.82 4.57 15.49
C ASN A 284 -9.16 5.93 15.26
N PHE A 285 -7.90 6.08 15.69
CA PHE A 285 -7.12 7.30 15.49
C PHE A 285 -6.90 7.60 14.00
N LEU A 286 -6.61 6.57 13.18
CA LEU A 286 -6.46 6.72 11.73
C LEU A 286 -7.78 6.97 10.98
N CYS A 287 -8.93 6.91 11.66
CA CYS A 287 -10.25 7.32 11.15
C CYS A 287 -10.67 8.69 11.66
N ASP A 288 -9.84 9.41 12.40
CA ASP A 288 -10.09 10.78 12.80
C ASP A 288 -9.75 11.71 11.62
N PRO A 289 -10.65 12.65 11.23
CA PRO A 289 -10.46 13.47 10.04
C PRO A 289 -9.16 14.27 10.01
N GLU A 290 -8.74 14.84 11.16
CA GLU A 290 -7.50 15.62 11.25
C GLU A 290 -6.27 14.76 10.94
N PHE A 291 -6.16 13.58 11.59
CA PHE A 291 -4.99 12.73 11.43
C PHE A 291 -5.02 11.90 10.14
N ALA A 292 -6.22 11.45 9.74
CA ALA A 292 -6.41 10.80 8.45
C ALA A 292 -6.10 11.75 7.30
N GLY A 293 -6.65 12.99 7.34
CA GLY A 293 -6.42 13.99 6.31
C GLY A 293 -4.94 14.35 6.18
N GLY A 294 -4.28 14.73 7.28
CA GLY A 294 -2.86 15.05 7.24
C GLY A 294 -1.97 13.89 6.80
N ASN A 295 -2.36 12.64 7.07
CA ASN A 295 -1.66 11.47 6.56
C ASN A 295 -1.88 11.28 5.06
N MET A 296 -3.15 11.35 4.59
CA MET A 296 -3.48 11.20 3.17
C MET A 296 -2.87 12.31 2.31
N ASP A 297 -2.79 13.52 2.83
CA ASP A 297 -2.15 14.65 2.19
C ASP A 297 -0.66 14.37 1.91
N TRP A 298 0.05 13.77 2.87
CA TRP A 298 1.46 13.42 2.70
C TRP A 298 1.66 12.23 1.76
N ILE A 299 0.81 11.18 1.85
CA ILE A 299 0.97 10.00 0.98
C ILE A 299 0.33 10.19 -0.41
N CYS A 300 -0.43 11.28 -0.62
CA CYS A 300 -1.15 11.60 -1.85
C CYS A 300 -2.18 10.55 -2.31
N TYR A 301 -2.70 9.73 -1.39
CA TYR A 301 -3.72 8.72 -1.69
C TYR A 301 -5.13 9.20 -1.34
N SER A 302 -6.12 8.60 -1.98
CA SER A 302 -7.51 8.93 -1.74
C SER A 302 -7.98 8.39 -0.38
N THR A 303 -8.60 9.26 0.40
CA THR A 303 -9.17 8.88 1.70
C THR A 303 -10.48 8.11 1.53
N PRO A 304 -10.75 7.09 2.35
CA PRO A 304 -12.06 6.46 2.43
C PRO A 304 -13.04 7.21 3.36
N LEU A 305 -12.62 8.30 4.00
CA LEU A 305 -13.49 9.10 4.85
C LEU A 305 -14.43 9.93 3.96
N SER A 306 -15.65 10.14 4.46
CA SER A 306 -16.66 10.93 3.78
C SER A 306 -16.33 12.43 3.81
N GLU A 307 -16.83 13.18 2.84
CA GLU A 307 -16.73 14.65 2.82
C GLU A 307 -17.36 15.28 4.06
N GLU A 308 -18.48 14.72 4.53
CA GLU A 308 -19.18 15.18 5.73
C GLU A 308 -18.36 15.04 7.01
N SER A 309 -17.33 14.20 6.99
CA SER A 309 -16.40 14.07 8.13
C SER A 309 -15.53 15.31 8.33
N GLY A 310 -15.36 16.14 7.29
CA GLY A 310 -14.48 17.31 7.28
C GLY A 310 -13.01 16.95 7.01
N VAL A 311 -12.70 15.76 6.52
CA VAL A 311 -11.32 15.31 6.25
C VAL A 311 -10.60 16.22 5.26
N PHE A 312 -11.31 16.74 4.26
CA PHE A 312 -10.74 17.62 3.23
C PHE A 312 -10.32 19.01 3.75
N ASP A 313 -10.69 19.39 4.97
CA ASP A 313 -10.15 20.59 5.62
C ASP A 313 -8.64 20.45 5.98
N TYR A 314 -8.11 19.23 5.93
CA TYR A 314 -6.73 18.85 6.27
C TYR A 314 -5.94 18.31 5.08
N MET A 315 -6.44 18.47 3.85
CA MET A 315 -5.82 17.97 2.62
C MET A 315 -5.75 19.08 1.58
N GLU A 316 -4.66 19.11 0.79
CA GLU A 316 -4.55 19.95 -0.40
C GLU A 316 -5.32 19.35 -1.58
N ILE A 317 -5.30 18.03 -1.72
CA ILE A 317 -6.06 17.29 -2.74
C ILE A 317 -7.47 17.08 -2.22
N THR A 318 -8.44 17.69 -2.90
CA THR A 318 -9.85 17.64 -2.49
C THR A 318 -10.66 16.66 -3.35
N SER A 319 -11.92 16.41 -2.95
CA SER A 319 -12.85 15.54 -3.68
C SER A 319 -13.14 15.98 -5.12
N ASP A 320 -12.78 17.20 -5.49
CA ASP A 320 -12.94 17.75 -6.85
C ASP A 320 -11.78 17.35 -7.79
N ASP A 321 -10.69 16.77 -7.28
CA ASP A 321 -9.59 16.29 -8.12
C ASP A 321 -9.99 14.99 -8.86
N PRO A 322 -10.15 15.01 -10.20
CA PRO A 322 -10.66 13.86 -10.93
C PRO A 322 -9.65 12.70 -11.05
N LEU A 323 -8.40 12.90 -10.66
CA LEU A 323 -7.37 11.88 -10.67
C LEU A 323 -7.39 11.10 -9.34
N ALA A 324 -7.40 11.82 -8.23
CA ALA A 324 -7.50 11.24 -6.90
C ALA A 324 -8.92 10.70 -6.62
N TYR A 325 -9.94 11.43 -7.06
CA TYR A 325 -11.36 11.11 -6.84
C TYR A 325 -12.14 11.05 -8.16
N PRO A 326 -11.86 10.07 -9.03
CA PRO A 326 -12.61 9.89 -10.28
C PRO A 326 -14.10 9.70 -10.00
N ASP A 327 -14.93 10.13 -10.94
CA ASP A 327 -16.38 9.93 -10.84
C ASP A 327 -16.80 8.44 -10.92
N ASP A 328 -18.05 8.17 -10.58
CA ASP A 328 -18.57 6.80 -10.54
C ASP A 328 -18.53 6.11 -11.92
N GLU A 329 -18.64 6.84 -13.03
CA GLU A 329 -18.54 6.27 -14.39
C GLU A 329 -17.14 5.73 -14.63
N VAL A 330 -16.13 6.47 -14.24
CA VAL A 330 -14.71 6.06 -14.31
C VAL A 330 -14.46 4.90 -13.35
N LEU A 331 -14.83 5.04 -12.07
CA LEU A 331 -14.60 4.01 -11.05
C LEU A 331 -15.27 2.68 -11.35
N ASN A 332 -16.44 2.69 -12.02
CA ASN A 332 -17.15 1.46 -12.41
C ASN A 332 -16.46 0.68 -13.53
N ARG A 333 -15.49 1.25 -14.23
CA ARG A 333 -14.63 0.52 -15.18
C ARG A 333 -13.49 -0.23 -14.46
N GLY A 334 -13.10 0.25 -13.29
CA GLY A 334 -12.14 -0.41 -12.42
C GLY A 334 -12.73 -1.63 -11.72
N SER A 335 -11.88 -2.56 -11.36
CA SER A 335 -12.25 -3.77 -10.62
C SER A 335 -11.33 -3.96 -9.43
N GLY A 336 -11.89 -4.23 -8.25
CA GLY A 336 -11.15 -4.68 -7.08
C GLY A 336 -10.64 -6.11 -7.24
N TYR A 337 -9.58 -6.43 -6.53
CA TYR A 337 -9.09 -7.81 -6.48
C TYR A 337 -9.87 -8.64 -5.48
N LEU A 338 -10.25 -9.84 -5.89
CA LEU A 338 -10.80 -10.88 -5.03
C LEU A 338 -9.73 -11.93 -4.71
N PRO A 339 -9.84 -12.61 -3.56
CA PRO A 339 -8.92 -13.68 -3.20
C PRO A 339 -9.04 -14.84 -4.20
N LEU A 340 -7.96 -15.13 -4.91
CA LEU A 340 -7.85 -16.27 -5.81
C LEU A 340 -7.69 -17.58 -5.01
N GLU A 341 -8.05 -18.71 -5.62
CA GLU A 341 -7.69 -20.01 -5.07
C GLU A 341 -6.17 -20.20 -5.05
N ARG A 342 -5.65 -20.90 -4.05
CA ARG A 342 -4.19 -21.15 -3.92
C ARG A 342 -3.55 -21.71 -5.19
N LYS A 343 -4.24 -22.60 -5.90
CA LYS A 343 -3.73 -23.18 -7.15
C LYS A 343 -3.60 -22.11 -8.25
N THR A 344 -4.54 -21.16 -8.30
CA THR A 344 -4.57 -20.07 -9.28
C THR A 344 -3.47 -19.04 -8.97
N THR A 345 -3.34 -18.63 -7.70
CA THR A 345 -2.26 -17.74 -7.25
C THR A 345 -0.89 -18.33 -7.60
N ARG A 346 -0.67 -19.60 -7.25
CA ARG A 346 0.57 -20.30 -7.55
C ARG A 346 0.85 -20.39 -9.05
N LEU A 347 -0.18 -20.73 -9.85
CA LEU A 347 -0.04 -20.77 -11.32
C LEU A 347 0.36 -19.40 -11.88
N MET A 348 -0.29 -18.33 -11.42
CA MET A 348 0.02 -16.96 -11.83
C MET A 348 1.48 -16.60 -11.49
N GLU A 349 1.93 -16.89 -10.28
CA GLU A 349 3.32 -16.67 -9.84
C GLU A 349 4.32 -17.47 -10.68
N GLU A 350 4.04 -18.76 -10.95
CA GLU A 350 4.91 -19.63 -11.77
C GLU A 350 5.00 -19.13 -13.23
N LEU A 351 3.88 -18.71 -13.82
CA LEU A 351 3.84 -18.14 -15.17
C LEU A 351 4.59 -16.79 -15.23
N PHE A 352 4.39 -15.93 -14.23
CA PHE A 352 5.08 -14.65 -14.17
C PHE A 352 6.60 -14.84 -14.02
N MET A 353 7.02 -15.80 -13.21
CA MET A 353 8.44 -16.14 -13.07
C MET A 353 9.05 -16.62 -14.40
N GLN A 354 8.30 -17.37 -15.22
CA GLN A 354 8.74 -17.74 -16.58
C GLN A 354 8.95 -16.49 -17.44
N VAL A 355 7.98 -15.56 -17.45
CA VAL A 355 8.07 -14.28 -18.19
C VAL A 355 9.33 -13.52 -17.78
N ARG A 356 9.50 -13.24 -16.48
CA ARG A 356 10.62 -12.46 -15.97
C ARG A 356 11.99 -13.05 -16.31
N ASN A 357 12.12 -14.37 -16.22
CA ASN A 357 13.36 -15.07 -16.48
C ASN A 357 13.62 -15.34 -17.98
N GLY A 358 12.71 -14.92 -18.87
CA GLY A 358 12.81 -15.17 -20.31
C GLY A 358 12.72 -16.65 -20.67
N ILE A 359 12.03 -17.42 -19.85
CA ILE A 359 11.70 -18.82 -20.12
C ILE A 359 10.43 -18.82 -20.96
N LYS A 360 10.40 -19.65 -22.01
CA LYS A 360 9.19 -19.77 -22.85
C LYS A 360 7.98 -20.18 -22.00
N VAL A 361 6.93 -19.37 -22.07
CA VAL A 361 5.74 -19.54 -21.25
C VAL A 361 4.96 -20.79 -21.63
N HIS A 362 4.64 -21.62 -20.63
CA HIS A 362 3.82 -22.82 -20.74
C HIS A 362 3.15 -23.15 -19.40
N LEU A 363 2.05 -23.89 -19.45
CA LEU A 363 1.47 -24.43 -18.20
C LEU A 363 2.43 -25.43 -17.55
N PRO A 364 2.58 -25.39 -16.22
CA PRO A 364 3.32 -26.46 -15.52
C PRO A 364 2.66 -27.82 -15.73
N ASP A 365 3.49 -28.88 -15.74
CA ASP A 365 3.05 -30.26 -15.91
C ASP A 365 2.13 -30.79 -14.79
#